data_31c2253e3b69f7cbbe031fb04f2819eb
#
_entry.id   31c2253e3b69f7cbbe031fb04f2819eb
#
_cell.length_a   1.000
_cell.length_b   1.000
_cell.length_c   1.000
_cell.angle_alpha   90.00
_cell.angle_beta   90.00
_cell.angle_gamma   90.00
#
_symmetry.space_group_name_H-M   'P 1'
#
loop_
_entity.id
_entity.type
_entity.pdbx_description
1 polymer ?
#
loop_
_entity_poly.entity_id
_entity_poly.type
_entity_poly.pdbx_seq_one_letter_code
_entity_poly.pdbx_strand_id
1 'polypeptide(L)'
;MHWQQFVMDLDALDPATVESLFSRLGACSVTLSDAGDDPVLEPGPGETPLWSNTRVTGLFSGDTDMEAFRSALAVGLGIRQLPRHHVEELADRAWEREWLKDFGAMQFGERLWICPTEQAVAAPSSENEPSGPNSDDAVIVRLDPGLAFGTGTHPTTAMCLDWLDGIDLEGKTLLDYGCGSGVLAIAGLKLGCSSATGMDIDPQAVTATRQNAADNGVGEKLFVTGSPDNIEGEFDVVVANILAGPLVQFANSITSLLARGGMLALSGVLCEQADEVMQAYKPWIEFDEPEFREQDGQSWSRLTGWKR
;
A
#
# COMPACT_ATOMS: atom_id res chain seq x y z
N MET A 1 -20.76 19.87 -5.27
CA MET A 1 -21.90 18.98 -5.00
C MET A 1 -21.95 18.72 -3.50
N HIS A 2 -23.11 18.39 -2.97
CA HIS A 2 -23.31 18.14 -1.55
C HIS A 2 -23.71 16.67 -1.41
N TRP A 3 -23.12 15.97 -0.45
CA TRP A 3 -23.32 14.55 -0.25
C TRP A 3 -23.75 14.26 1.18
N GLN A 4 -24.44 13.15 1.39
CA GLN A 4 -24.79 12.62 2.71
C GLN A 4 -24.34 11.18 2.82
N GLN A 5 -23.78 10.81 3.97
CA GLN A 5 -23.51 9.42 4.33
C GLN A 5 -24.53 8.93 5.35
N PHE A 6 -25.11 7.77 5.10
CA PHE A 6 -25.90 7.05 6.09
C PHE A 6 -25.07 5.88 6.61
N VAL A 7 -24.76 5.90 7.88
CA VAL A 7 -23.92 4.91 8.55
C VAL A 7 -24.79 4.09 9.51
N MET A 8 -24.71 2.75 9.43
CA MET A 8 -25.52 1.86 10.28
C MET A 8 -24.73 0.61 10.66
N ASP A 9 -24.76 0.24 11.93
CA ASP A 9 -24.23 -1.05 12.40
C ASP A 9 -25.21 -2.15 11.97
N LEU A 10 -24.70 -3.30 11.49
CA LEU A 10 -25.58 -4.33 10.93
C LEU A 10 -26.22 -5.24 11.99
N ASP A 11 -25.60 -5.35 13.17
CA ASP A 11 -26.00 -6.29 14.22
C ASP A 11 -26.20 -7.71 13.63
N ALA A 12 -27.42 -8.24 13.65
CA ALA A 12 -27.77 -9.56 13.11
C ALA A 12 -28.37 -9.52 11.70
N LEU A 13 -28.33 -8.38 11.01
CA LEU A 13 -28.86 -8.24 9.64
C LEU A 13 -27.90 -8.86 8.63
N ASP A 14 -28.46 -9.47 7.60
CA ASP A 14 -27.69 -10.03 6.49
C ASP A 14 -27.08 -8.92 5.63
N PRO A 15 -25.74 -8.81 5.54
CA PRO A 15 -25.05 -7.75 4.83
C PRO A 15 -25.44 -7.62 3.37
N ALA A 16 -25.59 -8.74 2.65
CA ALA A 16 -25.95 -8.73 1.23
C ALA A 16 -27.36 -8.17 0.99
N THR A 17 -28.31 -8.48 1.88
CA THR A 17 -29.64 -7.94 1.87
C THR A 17 -29.64 -6.42 2.10
N VAL A 18 -28.86 -5.96 3.08
CA VAL A 18 -28.74 -4.53 3.40
C VAL A 18 -28.09 -3.77 2.25
N GLU A 19 -27.00 -4.25 1.71
CA GLU A 19 -26.30 -3.65 0.55
C GLU A 19 -27.23 -3.51 -0.66
N SER A 20 -27.97 -4.59 -0.98
CA SER A 20 -28.96 -4.58 -2.07
C SER A 20 -30.07 -3.53 -1.84
N LEU A 21 -30.56 -3.38 -0.60
CA LEU A 21 -31.58 -2.39 -0.26
C LEU A 21 -31.03 -0.96 -0.34
N PHE A 22 -29.84 -0.69 0.15
CA PHE A 22 -29.20 0.62 0.03
C PHE A 22 -29.10 1.04 -1.44
N SER A 23 -28.58 0.16 -2.29
CA SER A 23 -28.44 0.41 -3.73
C SER A 23 -29.79 0.68 -4.38
N ARG A 24 -30.83 -0.11 -4.07
CA ARG A 24 -32.20 0.06 -4.59
C ARG A 24 -32.87 1.33 -4.10
N LEU A 25 -32.52 1.83 -2.91
CA LEU A 25 -33.07 3.04 -2.31
C LEU A 25 -32.27 4.29 -2.68
N GLY A 26 -31.30 4.19 -3.62
CA GLY A 26 -30.62 5.33 -4.24
C GLY A 26 -29.24 5.64 -3.70
N ALA A 27 -28.61 4.72 -2.97
CA ALA A 27 -27.20 4.88 -2.62
C ALA A 27 -26.32 4.86 -3.89
N CYS A 28 -25.44 5.86 -4.02
CA CYS A 28 -24.45 5.93 -5.11
C CYS A 28 -23.30 4.94 -4.92
N SER A 29 -22.95 4.66 -3.67
CA SER A 29 -22.03 3.60 -3.28
C SER A 29 -22.43 3.02 -1.92
N VAL A 30 -22.08 1.76 -1.69
CA VAL A 30 -22.26 1.08 -0.41
C VAL A 30 -20.95 0.44 -0.02
N THR A 31 -20.51 0.67 1.21
CA THR A 31 -19.27 0.13 1.75
C THR A 31 -19.57 -0.63 3.05
N LEU A 32 -19.01 -1.82 3.19
CA LEU A 32 -18.99 -2.57 4.43
C LEU A 32 -17.64 -2.36 5.12
N SER A 33 -17.65 -2.12 6.41
CA SER A 33 -16.44 -1.93 7.21
C SER A 33 -16.59 -2.59 8.57
N ASP A 34 -15.49 -2.74 9.27
CA ASP A 34 -15.54 -3.16 10.67
C ASP A 34 -16.17 -2.07 11.54
N ALA A 35 -17.04 -2.48 12.47
CA ALA A 35 -17.60 -1.62 13.52
C ALA A 35 -16.87 -1.81 14.86
N GLY A 36 -15.97 -2.79 14.96
CA GLY A 36 -15.11 -3.12 16.08
C GLY A 36 -13.63 -2.97 15.75
N ASP A 37 -12.80 -3.78 16.38
CA ASP A 37 -11.35 -3.88 16.14
C ASP A 37 -10.98 -5.33 15.78
N ASP A 38 -11.82 -6.03 14.99
CA ASP A 38 -11.55 -7.41 14.59
C ASP A 38 -10.66 -7.42 13.34
N PRO A 39 -9.37 -7.79 13.44
CA PRO A 39 -8.50 -7.81 12.28
C PRO A 39 -8.88 -8.96 11.33
N VAL A 40 -9.32 -8.64 10.14
CA VAL A 40 -9.36 -9.59 9.00
C VAL A 40 -8.10 -9.36 8.17
N LEU A 41 -7.04 -10.12 8.47
CA LEU A 41 -5.71 -9.82 7.96
C LEU A 41 -5.48 -10.30 6.53
N GLU A 42 -5.88 -11.51 6.18
CA GLU A 42 -5.71 -12.07 4.83
C GLU A 42 -6.81 -13.09 4.53
N PRO A 43 -7.91 -12.70 3.85
CA PRO A 43 -8.86 -13.69 3.38
C PRO A 43 -8.22 -14.58 2.30
N GLY A 44 -8.53 -15.87 2.32
CA GLY A 44 -8.10 -16.81 1.28
C GLY A 44 -8.67 -16.44 -0.10
N PRO A 45 -8.07 -16.94 -1.20
CA PRO A 45 -8.56 -16.65 -2.55
C PRO A 45 -10.04 -17.02 -2.72
N GLY A 46 -10.88 -16.01 -2.97
CA GLY A 46 -12.33 -16.16 -3.13
C GLY A 46 -13.12 -16.12 -1.84
N GLU A 47 -12.50 -15.95 -0.69
CA GLU A 47 -13.16 -15.68 0.57
C GLU A 47 -13.39 -14.19 0.75
N THR A 48 -14.59 -13.83 1.21
CA THR A 48 -14.93 -12.47 1.64
C THR A 48 -15.45 -12.56 3.08
N PRO A 49 -14.58 -12.86 4.08
CA PRO A 49 -15.00 -12.89 5.45
C PRO A 49 -15.51 -11.51 5.88
N LEU A 50 -16.65 -11.51 6.54
CA LEU A 50 -17.20 -10.30 7.13
C LEU A 50 -16.78 -10.25 8.59
N TRP A 51 -16.59 -9.03 9.09
CA TRP A 51 -16.30 -8.80 10.51
C TRP A 51 -17.48 -9.24 11.37
N SER A 52 -17.19 -9.70 12.58
CA SER A 52 -18.23 -10.07 13.55
C SER A 52 -19.16 -8.90 13.90
N ASN A 53 -18.62 -7.67 13.81
CA ASN A 53 -19.36 -6.42 13.95
C ASN A 53 -19.23 -5.61 12.66
N THR A 54 -20.11 -5.85 11.70
CA THR A 54 -20.05 -5.16 10.41
C THR A 54 -20.88 -3.87 10.44
N ARG A 55 -20.34 -2.82 9.83
CA ARG A 55 -20.99 -1.53 9.58
C ARG A 55 -21.21 -1.34 8.09
N VAL A 56 -22.37 -0.83 7.72
CA VAL A 56 -22.67 -0.38 6.36
C VAL A 56 -22.65 1.14 6.29
N THR A 57 -22.01 1.66 5.27
CA THR A 57 -22.01 3.08 4.93
C THR A 57 -22.52 3.25 3.51
N GLY A 58 -23.64 3.97 3.35
CA GLY A 58 -24.17 4.34 2.04
C GLY A 58 -23.94 5.82 1.75
N LEU A 59 -23.46 6.12 0.54
CA LEU A 59 -23.29 7.48 0.05
C LEU A 59 -24.51 7.88 -0.80
N PHE A 60 -25.09 9.03 -0.51
CA PHE A 60 -26.28 9.55 -1.18
C PHE A 60 -26.05 11.00 -1.65
N SER A 61 -26.84 11.42 -2.66
CA SER A 61 -26.90 12.83 -3.03
C SER A 61 -27.38 13.68 -1.86
N GLY A 62 -26.86 14.91 -1.73
CA GLY A 62 -27.17 15.81 -0.62
C GLY A 62 -28.64 16.25 -0.55
N ASP A 63 -29.41 16.05 -1.61
CA ASP A 63 -30.85 16.33 -1.69
C ASP A 63 -31.73 15.10 -1.37
N THR A 64 -31.12 13.95 -1.00
CA THR A 64 -31.86 12.75 -0.62
C THR A 64 -32.61 12.96 0.70
N ASP A 65 -33.91 12.64 0.69
CA ASP A 65 -34.72 12.63 1.92
C ASP A 65 -34.36 11.44 2.80
N MET A 66 -33.52 11.67 3.81
CA MET A 66 -33.05 10.64 4.73
C MET A 66 -34.14 10.07 5.64
N GLU A 67 -35.22 10.81 5.90
CA GLU A 67 -36.36 10.29 6.67
C GLU A 67 -37.18 9.30 5.83
N ALA A 68 -37.43 9.62 4.57
CA ALA A 68 -38.05 8.69 3.62
C ALA A 68 -37.17 7.45 3.42
N PHE A 69 -35.84 7.63 3.28
CA PHE A 69 -34.89 6.52 3.17
C PHE A 69 -34.95 5.59 4.39
N ARG A 70 -34.86 6.12 5.63
CA ARG A 70 -34.95 5.33 6.87
C ARG A 70 -36.22 4.51 6.93
N SER A 71 -37.34 5.14 6.60
CA SER A 71 -38.67 4.49 6.62
C SER A 71 -38.74 3.35 5.60
N ALA A 72 -38.27 3.59 4.37
CA ALA A 72 -38.23 2.57 3.33
C ALA A 72 -37.27 1.43 3.65
N LEU A 73 -36.11 1.73 4.25
CA LEU A 73 -35.15 0.73 4.68
C LEU A 73 -35.74 -0.17 5.78
N ALA A 74 -36.36 0.39 6.80
CA ALA A 74 -36.99 -0.38 7.88
C ALA A 74 -38.09 -1.32 7.34
N VAL A 75 -38.90 -0.83 6.40
CA VAL A 75 -39.92 -1.65 5.72
C VAL A 75 -39.28 -2.75 4.90
N GLY A 76 -38.24 -2.44 4.13
CA GLY A 76 -37.53 -3.41 3.28
C GLY A 76 -36.85 -4.52 4.09
N LEU A 77 -36.35 -4.20 5.29
CA LEU A 77 -35.75 -5.15 6.22
C LEU A 77 -36.78 -5.89 7.07
N GLY A 78 -38.06 -5.48 7.06
CA GLY A 78 -39.11 -6.09 7.87
C GLY A 78 -38.96 -5.85 9.37
N ILE A 79 -38.28 -4.77 9.78
CA ILE A 79 -38.00 -4.41 11.18
C ILE A 79 -38.73 -3.15 11.58
N ARG A 80 -39.02 -3.03 12.89
CA ARG A 80 -39.73 -1.84 13.43
C ARG A 80 -38.80 -0.67 13.73
N GLN A 81 -37.55 -0.97 14.02
CA GLN A 81 -36.53 0.02 14.38
C GLN A 81 -35.21 -0.40 13.75
N LEU A 82 -34.56 0.55 13.08
CA LEU A 82 -33.22 0.34 12.53
C LEU A 82 -32.19 0.18 13.67
N PRO A 83 -31.13 -0.59 13.47
CA PRO A 83 -29.96 -0.61 14.36
C PRO A 83 -29.38 0.78 14.61
N ARG A 84 -28.34 0.87 15.41
CA ARG A 84 -27.63 2.14 15.65
C ARG A 84 -27.18 2.74 14.31
N HIS A 85 -27.60 3.97 14.05
CA HIS A 85 -27.29 4.66 12.79
C HIS A 85 -27.19 6.17 13.01
N HIS A 86 -26.51 6.83 12.07
CA HIS A 86 -26.47 8.28 11.98
C HIS A 86 -26.34 8.74 10.52
N VAL A 87 -26.55 10.02 10.29
CA VAL A 87 -26.34 10.68 8.99
C VAL A 87 -25.25 11.73 9.15
N GLU A 88 -24.31 11.75 8.25
CA GLU A 88 -23.26 12.76 8.17
C GLU A 88 -23.37 13.54 6.87
N GLU A 89 -23.28 14.86 6.94
CA GLU A 89 -23.18 15.68 5.75
C GLU A 89 -21.71 15.76 5.30
N LEU A 90 -21.49 15.43 4.04
CA LEU A 90 -20.15 15.55 3.44
C LEU A 90 -20.13 16.77 2.52
N ALA A 91 -19.36 17.78 2.89
CA ALA A 91 -19.02 18.84 1.96
C ALA A 91 -18.22 18.23 0.79
N ASP A 92 -18.51 18.66 -0.42
CA ASP A 92 -17.74 18.31 -1.61
C ASP A 92 -16.35 18.96 -1.46
N ARG A 93 -15.44 18.21 -0.90
CA ARG A 93 -14.04 18.58 -0.80
C ARG A 93 -13.30 17.77 -1.86
N ALA A 94 -12.28 18.34 -2.47
CA ALA A 94 -11.34 17.61 -3.30
C ALA A 94 -10.54 16.66 -2.39
N TRP A 95 -11.18 15.55 -1.97
CA TRP A 95 -10.59 14.52 -1.10
C TRP A 95 -9.26 14.02 -1.64
N GLU A 96 -9.10 14.07 -2.97
CA GLU A 96 -7.84 13.74 -3.67
C GLU A 96 -6.66 14.62 -3.24
N ARG A 97 -6.90 15.76 -2.58
CA ARG A 97 -5.87 16.73 -2.20
C ARG A 97 -5.78 17.05 -0.70
N GLU A 98 -6.75 16.65 0.13
CA GLU A 98 -6.69 17.00 1.57
C GLU A 98 -5.56 16.28 2.30
N TRP A 99 -5.33 15.02 1.99
CA TRP A 99 -4.24 14.22 2.53
C TRP A 99 -2.86 14.61 1.97
N LEU A 100 -2.80 15.28 0.79
CA LEU A 100 -1.56 15.88 0.28
C LEU A 100 -1.03 17.01 1.17
N LYS A 101 -1.85 17.61 2.01
CA LYS A 101 -1.42 18.68 2.93
C LYS A 101 -0.54 18.17 4.05
N ASP A 102 -0.72 16.91 4.43
CA ASP A 102 0.04 16.24 5.49
C ASP A 102 1.20 15.39 4.93
N PHE A 103 1.31 15.27 3.59
CA PHE A 103 2.37 14.55 2.93
C PHE A 103 3.55 15.49 2.64
N GLY A 104 4.52 15.48 3.55
CA GLY A 104 5.76 16.26 3.43
C GLY A 104 6.92 15.44 2.85
N ALA A 105 8.08 16.07 2.68
CA ALA A 105 9.30 15.37 2.37
C ALA A 105 9.69 14.46 3.54
N MET A 106 9.95 13.19 3.24
CA MET A 106 10.32 12.17 4.23
C MET A 106 11.71 11.63 3.92
N GLN A 107 12.55 11.49 4.95
CA GLN A 107 13.89 10.90 4.85
C GLN A 107 13.85 9.41 5.20
N PHE A 108 14.59 8.63 4.44
CA PHE A 108 14.81 7.20 4.66
C PHE A 108 16.32 6.93 4.58
N GLY A 109 16.85 6.21 5.57
CA GLY A 109 18.29 6.03 5.69
C GLY A 109 19.03 7.36 5.88
N GLU A 110 20.18 7.51 5.22
CA GLU A 110 21.04 8.69 5.34
C GLU A 110 20.83 9.70 4.20
N ARG A 111 20.57 9.22 2.96
CA ARG A 111 20.59 10.04 1.74
C ARG A 111 19.25 10.11 1.03
N LEU A 112 18.40 9.09 1.17
CA LEU A 112 17.17 8.94 0.38
C LEU A 112 16.02 9.80 0.93
N TRP A 113 15.36 10.53 0.02
CA TRP A 113 14.21 11.37 0.34
C TRP A 113 13.05 11.05 -0.61
N ILE A 114 11.86 10.91 -0.06
CA ILE A 114 10.62 10.86 -0.84
C ILE A 114 9.93 12.20 -0.69
N CYS A 115 9.69 12.88 -1.81
CA CYS A 115 9.13 14.23 -1.85
C CYS A 115 7.90 14.28 -2.76
N PRO A 116 6.84 15.04 -2.39
CA PRO A 116 5.73 15.33 -3.31
C PRO A 116 6.24 16.02 -4.58
N THR A 117 5.60 15.73 -5.72
CA THR A 117 6.03 16.27 -7.03
C THR A 117 5.83 17.80 -7.12
N GLU A 118 4.74 18.32 -6.53
CA GLU A 118 4.41 19.75 -6.58
C GLU A 118 5.12 20.61 -5.51
N GLN A 119 5.74 19.98 -4.51
CA GLN A 119 6.49 20.76 -3.53
C GLN A 119 7.89 21.07 -4.07
N ALA A 120 8.15 22.37 -4.30
CA ALA A 120 9.52 22.83 -4.37
C ALA A 120 10.21 22.41 -3.08
N VAL A 121 11.36 21.74 -3.19
CA VAL A 121 12.20 21.41 -2.05
C VAL A 121 12.66 22.74 -1.45
N ALA A 122 11.87 23.27 -0.49
CA ALA A 122 12.19 24.50 0.18
C ALA A 122 13.38 24.26 1.11
N ALA A 123 14.31 25.20 1.15
CA ALA A 123 15.34 25.21 2.16
C ALA A 123 14.68 25.24 3.55
N PRO A 124 15.25 24.53 4.58
CA PRO A 124 14.69 24.52 5.92
C PRO A 124 14.49 25.95 6.41
N SER A 125 13.30 26.23 6.90
CA SER A 125 12.89 27.56 7.36
C SER A 125 13.39 27.89 8.77
N SER A 126 14.01 26.92 9.48
CA SER A 126 14.58 27.10 10.82
C SER A 126 15.73 26.13 11.08
N GLU A 127 16.67 26.54 11.96
CA GLU A 127 17.86 25.76 12.39
C GLU A 127 17.49 24.47 13.18
N ASN A 128 16.22 24.22 13.48
CA ASN A 128 15.74 23.10 14.29
C ASN A 128 14.84 22.11 13.52
N GLU A 129 14.62 22.31 12.22
CA GLU A 129 13.96 21.30 11.39
C GLU A 129 14.99 20.27 10.89
N PRO A 130 14.60 18.97 10.79
CA PRO A 130 15.49 17.97 10.19
C PRO A 130 15.92 18.49 8.82
N SER A 131 17.23 18.39 8.55
CA SER A 131 17.86 18.88 7.32
C SER A 131 17.02 18.43 6.13
N GLY A 132 16.43 19.37 5.41
CA GLY A 132 15.70 19.05 4.18
C GLY A 132 16.66 18.43 3.14
N PRO A 133 16.17 17.96 1.99
CA PRO A 133 16.95 17.25 0.96
C PRO A 133 17.96 18.16 0.23
N ASN A 134 18.59 19.08 0.92
CA ASN A 134 19.53 20.08 0.40
C ASN A 134 21.02 19.71 0.62
N SER A 135 21.33 18.49 1.09
CA SER A 135 22.72 18.03 1.11
C SER A 135 23.17 17.66 -0.31
N ASP A 136 24.45 17.88 -0.62
CA ASP A 136 25.03 17.52 -1.94
C ASP A 136 24.89 16.02 -2.25
N ASP A 137 24.70 15.19 -1.23
CA ASP A 137 24.54 13.72 -1.34
C ASP A 137 23.07 13.25 -1.30
N ALA A 138 22.09 14.15 -1.23
CA ALA A 138 20.69 13.77 -1.13
C ALA A 138 20.17 13.14 -2.43
N VAL A 139 19.56 11.98 -2.30
CA VAL A 139 18.89 11.24 -3.38
C VAL A 139 17.38 11.46 -3.28
N ILE A 140 16.80 12.18 -4.24
CA ILE A 140 15.39 12.57 -4.19
C ILE A 140 14.57 11.71 -5.15
N VAL A 141 13.54 11.05 -4.62
CA VAL A 141 12.47 10.41 -5.37
C VAL A 141 11.23 11.29 -5.26
N ARG A 142 10.68 11.70 -6.40
CA ARG A 142 9.42 12.44 -6.47
C ARG A 142 8.27 11.46 -6.60
N LEU A 143 7.32 11.55 -5.69
CA LEU A 143 6.18 10.67 -5.68
C LEU A 143 4.95 11.43 -5.20
N ASP A 144 3.94 11.48 -6.04
CA ASP A 144 2.62 11.92 -5.61
C ASP A 144 1.86 10.69 -5.13
N PRO A 145 1.39 10.73 -3.90
CA PRO A 145 0.51 9.71 -3.41
C PRO A 145 -0.74 9.65 -4.31
N GLY A 146 -0.91 8.54 -5.00
CA GLY A 146 -2.01 8.27 -5.92
C GLY A 146 -2.86 7.10 -5.47
N LEU A 147 -3.59 6.50 -6.40
CA LEU A 147 -4.41 5.31 -6.17
C LEU A 147 -3.59 4.02 -5.98
N ALA A 148 -2.27 4.05 -6.29
CA ALA A 148 -1.39 2.90 -6.10
C ALA A 148 -0.78 2.89 -4.70
N PHE A 149 -0.68 1.69 -4.10
CA PHE A 149 -0.03 1.47 -2.80
C PHE A 149 1.48 1.77 -2.87
N GLY A 150 2.08 2.18 -1.74
CA GLY A 150 3.53 2.39 -1.64
C GLY A 150 3.96 3.86 -1.68
N THR A 151 3.37 4.69 -0.80
CA THR A 151 3.73 6.12 -0.65
C THR A 151 4.96 6.37 0.22
N GLY A 152 5.52 5.33 0.84
CA GLY A 152 6.60 5.45 1.83
C GLY A 152 6.12 5.59 3.27
N THR A 153 4.87 5.99 3.52
CA THR A 153 4.33 6.21 4.87
C THR A 153 4.10 4.92 5.66
N HIS A 154 3.86 3.81 4.98
CA HIS A 154 3.66 2.52 5.65
C HIS A 154 5.02 1.97 6.16
N PRO A 155 5.09 1.38 7.38
CA PRO A 155 6.35 0.89 7.96
C PRO A 155 7.09 -0.11 7.08
N THR A 156 6.37 -0.97 6.35
CA THR A 156 6.96 -1.95 5.45
C THR A 156 7.71 -1.32 4.28
N THR A 157 7.15 -0.28 3.67
CA THR A 157 7.81 0.49 2.61
C THR A 157 8.99 1.28 3.17
N ALA A 158 8.81 1.91 4.33
CA ALA A 158 9.87 2.66 5.01
C ALA A 158 11.09 1.78 5.31
N MET A 159 10.89 0.58 5.87
CA MET A 159 11.98 -0.37 6.15
C MET A 159 12.70 -0.81 4.88
N CYS A 160 11.99 -1.01 3.77
CA CYS A 160 12.62 -1.35 2.49
C CYS A 160 13.45 -0.19 1.93
N LEU A 161 12.96 1.04 2.02
CA LEU A 161 13.67 2.24 1.56
C LEU A 161 14.95 2.48 2.39
N ASP A 162 14.86 2.34 3.71
CA ASP A 162 16.03 2.45 4.60
C ASP A 162 17.08 1.37 4.26
N TRP A 163 16.64 0.15 3.99
CA TRP A 163 17.55 -0.92 3.59
C TRP A 163 18.22 -0.65 2.25
N LEU A 164 17.47 -0.18 1.24
CA LEU A 164 18.04 0.17 -0.07
C LEU A 164 19.08 1.27 0.04
N ASP A 165 18.86 2.29 0.90
CA ASP A 165 19.85 3.35 1.13
C ASP A 165 21.10 2.85 1.86
N GLY A 166 20.95 1.81 2.70
CA GLY A 166 22.05 1.23 3.50
C GLY A 166 22.95 0.24 2.78
N ILE A 167 22.59 -0.20 1.56
CA ILE A 167 23.38 -1.19 0.80
C ILE A 167 24.04 -0.57 -0.42
N ASP A 168 25.11 -1.20 -0.92
CA ASP A 168 25.76 -0.79 -2.16
C ASP A 168 24.95 -1.26 -3.38
N LEU A 169 24.37 -0.32 -4.11
CA LEU A 169 23.55 -0.54 -5.32
C LEU A 169 24.26 -0.17 -6.62
N GLU A 170 25.48 0.34 -6.57
CA GLU A 170 26.18 0.83 -7.75
C GLU A 170 26.33 -0.27 -8.81
N GLY A 171 25.80 -0.01 -9.99
CA GLY A 171 25.84 -0.92 -11.15
C GLY A 171 24.98 -2.17 -11.05
N LYS A 172 24.27 -2.41 -9.94
CA LYS A 172 23.46 -3.63 -9.72
C LYS A 172 22.15 -3.59 -10.51
N THR A 173 21.57 -4.76 -10.71
CA THR A 173 20.23 -4.97 -11.26
C THR A 173 19.25 -5.23 -10.13
N LEU A 174 18.06 -4.62 -10.18
CA LEU A 174 17.04 -4.73 -9.15
C LEU A 174 15.70 -5.22 -9.71
N LEU A 175 15.06 -6.14 -8.98
CA LEU A 175 13.66 -6.54 -9.19
C LEU A 175 12.80 -6.06 -8.01
N ASP A 176 11.73 -5.35 -8.32
CA ASP A 176 10.66 -4.96 -7.39
C ASP A 176 9.41 -5.80 -7.70
N TYR A 177 9.19 -6.85 -6.89
CA TYR A 177 8.12 -7.83 -7.09
C TYR A 177 6.88 -7.42 -6.30
N GLY A 178 5.84 -6.97 -7.00
CA GLY A 178 4.68 -6.28 -6.42
C GLY A 178 4.98 -4.79 -6.26
N CYS A 179 5.37 -4.11 -7.37
CA CYS A 179 5.98 -2.79 -7.31
C CYS A 179 5.02 -1.65 -6.92
N GLY A 180 3.70 -1.82 -7.03
CA GLY A 180 2.72 -0.81 -6.67
C GLY A 180 2.96 0.54 -7.36
N SER A 181 3.36 1.55 -6.60
CA SER A 181 3.74 2.87 -7.11
C SER A 181 5.10 2.89 -7.83
N GLY A 182 5.92 1.83 -7.68
CA GLY A 182 7.29 1.72 -8.19
C GLY A 182 8.33 2.41 -7.32
N VAL A 183 7.98 2.87 -6.13
CA VAL A 183 8.86 3.67 -5.28
C VAL A 183 10.18 2.96 -4.96
N LEU A 184 10.16 1.63 -4.71
CA LEU A 184 11.36 0.87 -4.38
C LEU A 184 12.27 0.69 -5.60
N ALA A 185 11.72 0.38 -6.77
CA ALA A 185 12.47 0.30 -8.02
C ALA A 185 13.09 1.66 -8.41
N ILE A 186 12.33 2.75 -8.29
CA ILE A 186 12.78 4.12 -8.57
C ILE A 186 13.87 4.53 -7.60
N ALA A 187 13.70 4.25 -6.28
CA ALA A 187 14.72 4.51 -5.27
C ALA A 187 16.02 3.76 -5.59
N GLY A 188 15.95 2.46 -5.91
CA GLY A 188 17.10 1.67 -6.29
C GLY A 188 17.86 2.24 -7.49
N LEU A 189 17.14 2.69 -8.53
CA LEU A 189 17.76 3.35 -9.70
C LEU A 189 18.43 4.67 -9.34
N LYS A 190 17.82 5.46 -8.49
CA LYS A 190 18.38 6.73 -8.01
C LYS A 190 19.59 6.55 -7.09
N LEU A 191 19.63 5.43 -6.36
CA LEU A 191 20.74 5.04 -5.48
C LEU A 191 21.90 4.35 -6.19
N GLY A 192 21.80 4.12 -7.52
CA GLY A 192 22.94 3.64 -8.32
C GLY A 192 22.70 2.37 -9.12
N CYS A 193 21.54 1.72 -9.03
CA CYS A 193 21.24 0.57 -9.87
C CYS A 193 21.37 0.92 -11.37
N SER A 194 21.96 0.01 -12.13
CA SER A 194 22.12 0.14 -13.58
C SER A 194 20.79 0.00 -14.32
N SER A 195 19.93 -0.91 -13.83
CA SER A 195 18.58 -1.15 -14.34
C SER A 195 17.69 -1.72 -13.25
N ALA A 196 16.38 -1.58 -13.42
CA ALA A 196 15.40 -2.21 -12.56
C ALA A 196 14.24 -2.81 -13.37
N THR A 197 13.59 -3.82 -12.79
CA THR A 197 12.33 -4.38 -13.27
C THR A 197 11.29 -4.23 -12.18
N GLY A 198 10.14 -3.64 -12.51
CA GLY A 198 8.95 -3.60 -11.66
C GLY A 198 7.91 -4.57 -12.18
N MET A 199 7.35 -5.40 -11.32
CA MET A 199 6.25 -6.31 -11.67
C MET A 199 5.08 -6.11 -10.73
N ASP A 200 3.89 -5.94 -11.29
CA ASP A 200 2.65 -5.94 -10.50
C ASP A 200 1.50 -6.50 -11.34
N ILE A 201 0.64 -7.29 -10.71
CA ILE A 201 -0.54 -7.88 -11.37
C ILE A 201 -1.66 -6.85 -11.59
N ASP A 202 -1.66 -5.74 -10.86
CA ASP A 202 -2.63 -4.66 -11.01
C ASP A 202 -2.22 -3.73 -12.17
N PRO A 203 -3.05 -3.60 -13.22
CA PRO A 203 -2.80 -2.69 -14.33
C PRO A 203 -2.68 -1.21 -13.90
N GLN A 204 -3.31 -0.82 -12.78
CA GLN A 204 -3.22 0.53 -12.25
C GLN A 204 -1.83 0.77 -11.66
N ALA A 205 -1.30 -0.21 -10.90
CA ALA A 205 0.07 -0.17 -10.37
C ALA A 205 1.11 -0.09 -11.49
N VAL A 206 0.97 -0.92 -12.55
CA VAL A 206 1.83 -0.87 -13.74
C VAL A 206 1.84 0.52 -14.40
N THR A 207 0.67 1.14 -14.49
CA THR A 207 0.53 2.49 -15.08
C THR A 207 1.16 3.55 -14.17
N ALA A 208 0.89 3.49 -12.87
CA ALA A 208 1.46 4.42 -11.88
C ALA A 208 2.98 4.33 -11.83
N THR A 209 3.54 3.10 -11.77
CA THR A 209 4.99 2.89 -11.79
C THR A 209 5.66 3.52 -12.99
N ARG A 210 5.08 3.36 -14.21
CA ARG A 210 5.64 3.97 -15.43
C ARG A 210 5.61 5.50 -15.38
N GLN A 211 4.51 6.07 -14.91
CA GLN A 211 4.39 7.52 -14.77
C GLN A 211 5.41 8.05 -13.76
N ASN A 212 5.47 7.45 -12.56
CA ASN A 212 6.41 7.86 -11.52
C ASN A 212 7.88 7.73 -11.97
N ALA A 213 8.21 6.68 -12.74
CA ALA A 213 9.54 6.51 -13.30
C ALA A 213 9.90 7.61 -14.31
N ALA A 214 8.94 8.01 -15.15
CA ALA A 214 9.12 9.12 -16.10
C ALA A 214 9.33 10.44 -15.34
N ASP A 215 8.52 10.75 -14.32
CA ASP A 215 8.59 11.97 -13.52
C ASP A 215 9.92 12.05 -12.73
N ASN A 216 10.51 10.90 -12.43
CA ASN A 216 11.83 10.80 -11.80
C ASN A 216 13.00 10.74 -12.78
N GLY A 217 12.75 10.76 -14.10
CA GLY A 217 13.80 10.69 -15.13
C GLY A 217 14.53 9.36 -15.21
N VAL A 218 13.92 8.26 -14.72
CA VAL A 218 14.52 6.92 -14.74
C VAL A 218 13.76 5.91 -15.63
N GLY A 219 12.76 6.36 -16.37
CA GLY A 219 11.88 5.51 -17.17
C GLY A 219 12.59 4.62 -18.18
N GLU A 220 13.72 5.07 -18.76
CA GLU A 220 14.51 4.26 -19.70
C GLU A 220 15.28 3.11 -19.05
N LYS A 221 15.49 3.17 -17.72
CA LYS A 221 16.19 2.15 -16.94
C LYS A 221 15.25 1.22 -16.20
N LEU A 222 13.93 1.48 -16.22
CA LEU A 222 12.91 0.70 -15.54
C LEU A 222 12.02 -0.03 -16.55
N PHE A 223 12.14 -1.35 -16.59
CA PHE A 223 11.17 -2.21 -17.27
C PHE A 223 9.98 -2.49 -16.35
N VAL A 224 8.74 -2.36 -16.83
CA VAL A 224 7.54 -2.59 -16.02
C VAL A 224 6.60 -3.55 -16.72
N THR A 225 6.25 -4.64 -16.03
CA THR A 225 5.38 -5.70 -16.55
C THR A 225 4.20 -6.02 -15.62
N GLY A 226 3.10 -6.48 -16.22
CA GLY A 226 1.90 -6.98 -15.52
C GLY A 226 1.90 -8.50 -15.29
N SER A 227 2.97 -9.21 -15.65
CA SER A 227 3.05 -10.66 -15.51
C SER A 227 4.44 -11.11 -15.09
N PRO A 228 4.54 -12.02 -14.10
CA PRO A 228 5.83 -12.62 -13.73
C PRO A 228 6.47 -13.42 -14.88
N ASP A 229 5.68 -13.93 -15.83
CA ASP A 229 6.19 -14.69 -16.99
C ASP A 229 7.04 -13.84 -17.95
N ASN A 230 6.95 -12.52 -17.86
CA ASN A 230 7.72 -11.57 -18.67
C ASN A 230 9.01 -11.10 -17.99
N ILE A 231 9.32 -11.63 -16.81
CA ILE A 231 10.57 -11.31 -16.11
C ILE A 231 11.66 -12.23 -16.64
N GLU A 232 12.72 -11.64 -17.20
CA GLU A 232 13.84 -12.37 -17.77
C GLU A 232 15.12 -12.16 -16.95
N GLY A 233 15.90 -13.21 -16.78
CA GLY A 233 17.23 -13.18 -16.15
C GLY A 233 17.20 -13.32 -14.64
N GLU A 234 18.35 -13.04 -14.03
CA GLU A 234 18.54 -13.01 -12.58
C GLU A 234 18.96 -11.59 -12.17
N PHE A 235 18.62 -11.22 -10.94
CA PHE A 235 18.86 -9.88 -10.39
C PHE A 235 19.82 -9.94 -9.21
N ASP A 236 20.66 -8.92 -9.07
CA ASP A 236 21.56 -8.77 -7.92
C ASP A 236 20.79 -8.45 -6.63
N VAL A 237 19.67 -7.76 -6.77
CA VAL A 237 18.80 -7.36 -5.67
C VAL A 237 17.35 -7.66 -6.01
N VAL A 238 16.63 -8.32 -5.11
CA VAL A 238 15.19 -8.54 -5.22
C VAL A 238 14.51 -7.97 -3.98
N VAL A 239 13.51 -7.12 -4.19
CA VAL A 239 12.64 -6.61 -3.14
C VAL A 239 11.22 -7.07 -3.42
N ALA A 240 10.51 -7.55 -2.40
CA ALA A 240 9.10 -7.87 -2.47
C ALA A 240 8.39 -7.37 -1.21
N ASN A 241 7.61 -6.29 -1.35
CA ASN A 241 6.80 -5.72 -0.27
C ASN A 241 5.32 -6.04 -0.54
N ILE A 242 4.96 -7.29 -0.33
CA ILE A 242 3.63 -7.84 -0.56
C ILE A 242 3.18 -8.70 0.63
N LEU A 243 1.93 -9.14 0.66
CA LEU A 243 1.37 -9.95 1.74
C LEU A 243 2.11 -11.28 1.94
N ALA A 244 2.10 -11.81 3.17
CA ALA A 244 2.81 -13.03 3.55
C ALA A 244 2.37 -14.26 2.75
N GLY A 245 1.07 -14.45 2.51
CA GLY A 245 0.54 -15.57 1.74
C GLY A 245 1.16 -15.69 0.35
N PRO A 246 1.11 -14.66 -0.51
CA PRO A 246 1.82 -14.61 -1.79
C PRO A 246 3.34 -14.81 -1.67
N LEU A 247 3.99 -14.24 -0.65
CA LEU A 247 5.43 -14.46 -0.44
C LEU A 247 5.75 -15.95 -0.25
N VAL A 248 4.98 -16.66 0.58
CA VAL A 248 5.13 -18.09 0.80
C VAL A 248 4.84 -18.87 -0.48
N GLN A 249 3.76 -18.55 -1.17
CA GLN A 249 3.32 -19.23 -2.39
C GLN A 249 4.37 -19.11 -3.51
N PHE A 250 4.96 -17.93 -3.70
CA PHE A 250 5.89 -17.64 -4.79
C PHE A 250 7.36 -17.72 -4.40
N ALA A 251 7.71 -18.29 -3.22
CA ALA A 251 9.07 -18.33 -2.71
C ALA A 251 10.07 -18.93 -3.70
N ASN A 252 9.72 -20.06 -4.35
CA ASN A 252 10.57 -20.68 -5.37
C ASN A 252 10.74 -19.79 -6.60
N SER A 253 9.69 -19.16 -7.08
CA SER A 253 9.73 -18.27 -8.25
C SER A 253 10.59 -17.04 -7.98
N ILE A 254 10.36 -16.36 -6.83
CA ILE A 254 11.10 -15.17 -6.43
C ILE A 254 12.60 -15.50 -6.25
N THR A 255 12.92 -16.60 -5.57
CA THR A 255 14.31 -17.00 -5.36
C THR A 255 15.01 -17.46 -6.65
N SER A 256 14.27 -17.98 -7.64
CA SER A 256 14.84 -18.32 -8.95
C SER A 256 15.33 -17.09 -9.73
N LEU A 257 14.68 -15.94 -9.51
CA LEU A 257 15.04 -14.65 -10.13
C LEU A 257 16.19 -13.93 -9.41
N LEU A 258 16.61 -14.39 -8.25
CA LEU A 258 17.74 -13.81 -7.52
C LEU A 258 19.05 -14.45 -7.96
N ALA A 259 20.06 -13.68 -8.29
CA ALA A 259 21.38 -14.16 -8.61
C ALA A 259 22.05 -14.82 -7.39
N ARG A 260 22.99 -15.74 -7.63
CA ARG A 260 23.78 -16.33 -6.54
C ARG A 260 24.60 -15.25 -5.84
N GLY A 261 24.49 -15.19 -4.51
CA GLY A 261 25.08 -14.11 -3.70
C GLY A 261 24.29 -12.79 -3.77
N GLY A 262 23.18 -12.76 -4.52
CA GLY A 262 22.28 -11.64 -4.58
C GLY A 262 21.53 -11.41 -3.28
N MET A 263 21.08 -10.19 -3.06
CA MET A 263 20.43 -9.72 -1.83
C MET A 263 18.91 -9.74 -1.98
N LEU A 264 18.23 -10.18 -0.94
CA LEU A 264 16.76 -10.26 -0.87
C LEU A 264 16.24 -9.40 0.28
N ALA A 265 15.15 -8.65 0.03
CA ALA A 265 14.34 -8.05 1.08
C ALA A 265 12.86 -8.40 0.87
N LEU A 266 12.25 -8.99 1.90
CA LEU A 266 10.83 -9.30 1.95
C LEU A 266 10.19 -8.44 3.03
N SER A 267 9.03 -7.83 2.74
CA SER A 267 8.26 -7.03 3.68
C SER A 267 6.77 -7.10 3.32
N GLY A 268 5.92 -6.35 4.04
CA GLY A 268 4.46 -6.53 3.95
C GLY A 268 3.95 -7.66 4.84
N VAL A 269 4.76 -8.04 5.83
CA VAL A 269 4.61 -9.22 6.69
C VAL A 269 4.47 -8.76 8.13
N LEU A 270 3.46 -9.26 8.83
CA LEU A 270 3.31 -9.05 10.28
C LEU A 270 4.36 -9.86 11.06
N CYS A 271 4.69 -9.38 12.26
CA CYS A 271 5.69 -10.02 13.11
C CYS A 271 5.41 -11.52 13.32
N GLU A 272 4.14 -11.89 13.57
CA GLU A 272 3.71 -13.28 13.77
C GLU A 272 3.81 -14.16 12.52
N GLN A 273 3.88 -13.57 11.31
CA GLN A 273 4.01 -14.28 10.04
C GLN A 273 5.47 -14.45 9.59
N ALA A 274 6.41 -13.73 10.22
CA ALA A 274 7.81 -13.66 9.80
C ALA A 274 8.47 -15.03 9.73
N ASP A 275 8.27 -15.88 10.74
CA ASP A 275 8.85 -17.22 10.81
C ASP A 275 8.35 -18.12 9.68
N GLU A 276 7.06 -18.07 9.33
CA GLU A 276 6.47 -18.83 8.23
C GLU A 276 7.10 -18.44 6.88
N VAL A 277 7.19 -17.13 6.63
CA VAL A 277 7.82 -16.62 5.41
C VAL A 277 9.29 -17.05 5.34
N MET A 278 10.07 -16.86 6.42
CA MET A 278 11.47 -17.26 6.45
C MET A 278 11.65 -18.78 6.19
N GLN A 279 10.78 -19.63 6.75
CA GLN A 279 10.83 -21.07 6.52
C GLN A 279 10.63 -21.45 5.04
N ALA A 280 9.74 -20.74 4.34
CA ALA A 280 9.48 -20.96 2.91
C ALA A 280 10.72 -20.67 2.04
N TYR A 281 11.53 -19.69 2.42
CA TYR A 281 12.74 -19.27 1.67
C TYR A 281 14.02 -19.96 2.13
N LYS A 282 14.03 -20.58 3.31
CA LYS A 282 15.20 -21.22 3.94
C LYS A 282 16.03 -22.17 3.05
N PRO A 283 15.45 -22.91 2.08
CA PRO A 283 16.25 -23.76 1.19
C PRO A 283 17.28 -22.99 0.35
N TRP A 284 17.04 -21.71 0.08
CA TRP A 284 17.85 -20.90 -0.84
C TRP A 284 18.53 -19.70 -0.17
N ILE A 285 17.88 -19.13 0.87
CA ILE A 285 18.27 -17.86 1.48
C ILE A 285 18.91 -18.10 2.84
N GLU A 286 19.98 -17.37 3.12
CA GLU A 286 20.54 -17.17 4.44
C GLU A 286 20.07 -15.80 4.94
N PHE A 287 19.23 -15.80 5.98
CA PHE A 287 18.62 -14.58 6.49
C PHE A 287 19.48 -13.91 7.56
N ASP A 288 19.42 -12.59 7.57
CA ASP A 288 19.83 -11.74 8.69
C ASP A 288 18.79 -11.79 9.82
N GLU A 289 19.03 -11.08 10.91
CA GLU A 289 18.00 -10.86 11.95
C GLU A 289 16.85 -10.00 11.38
N PRO A 290 15.58 -10.39 11.58
CA PRO A 290 14.43 -9.60 11.14
C PRO A 290 14.40 -8.21 11.79
N GLU A 291 14.04 -7.18 11.02
CA GLU A 291 13.74 -5.86 11.55
C GLU A 291 12.22 -5.71 11.75
N PHE A 292 11.81 -5.08 12.86
CA PHE A 292 10.42 -4.87 13.20
C PHE A 292 10.13 -3.38 13.42
N ARG A 293 8.94 -2.93 12.97
CA ARG A 293 8.40 -1.58 13.24
C ARG A 293 6.94 -1.66 13.63
N GLU A 294 6.58 -0.90 14.65
CA GLU A 294 5.20 -0.77 15.10
C GLU A 294 4.54 0.44 14.47
N GLN A 295 3.30 0.25 14.02
CA GLN A 295 2.40 1.32 13.60
C GLN A 295 0.96 0.89 13.85
N ASP A 296 0.15 1.78 14.44
CA ASP A 296 -1.28 1.57 14.70
C ASP A 296 -1.60 0.28 15.48
N GLY A 297 -0.70 -0.10 16.41
CA GLY A 297 -0.85 -1.30 17.23
C GLY A 297 -0.48 -2.60 16.54
N GLN A 298 0.01 -2.56 15.30
CA GLN A 298 0.52 -3.70 14.55
C GLN A 298 2.03 -3.64 14.44
N SER A 299 2.69 -4.81 14.55
CA SER A 299 4.14 -4.94 14.36
C SER A 299 4.42 -5.57 13.01
N TRP A 300 5.10 -4.82 12.16
CA TRP A 300 5.48 -5.20 10.79
C TRP A 300 6.94 -5.59 10.71
N SER A 301 7.28 -6.48 9.78
CA SER A 301 8.64 -6.99 9.62
C SER A 301 9.24 -6.71 8.24
N ARG A 302 10.57 -6.59 8.23
CA ARG A 302 11.42 -6.73 7.06
C ARG A 302 12.38 -7.89 7.28
N LEU A 303 12.43 -8.81 6.32
CA LEU A 303 13.26 -10.01 6.32
C LEU A 303 14.30 -9.87 5.21
N THR A 304 15.57 -9.72 5.56
CA THR A 304 16.67 -9.59 4.60
C THR A 304 17.60 -10.78 4.63
N GLY A 305 18.29 -11.02 3.53
CA GLY A 305 19.26 -12.10 3.43
C GLY A 305 19.88 -12.19 2.04
N TRP A 306 20.66 -13.24 1.79
CA TRP A 306 21.32 -13.47 0.51
C TRP A 306 21.17 -14.91 0.02
N LYS A 307 21.18 -15.07 -1.31
CA LYS A 307 21.09 -16.39 -1.95
C LYS A 307 22.44 -17.13 -1.85
N ARG A 308 22.40 -18.36 -1.40
CA ARG A 308 23.56 -19.25 -1.25
C ARG A 308 24.18 -19.65 -2.57
#